data_b677b07a110036faa1aed48f026818f9
#
_entry.id   b677b07a110036faa1aed48f026818f9
#
_cell.length_a   1.000
_cell.length_b   1.000
_cell.length_c   1.000
_cell.angle_alpha   90.00
_cell.angle_beta   90.00
_cell.angle_gamma   90.00
#
_symmetry.space_group_name_H-M   'P 1'
#
loop_
_entity.id
_entity.type
_entity.pdbx_description
1 polymer ?
#
loop_
_entity_poly.entity_id
_entity_poly.type
_entity_poly.pdbx_seq_one_letter_code
_entity_poly.pdbx_strand_id
1 'polypeptide(L)'
;DLGVVANIADRVAVLYAGQIVEVGTVEEVFYDPRHPYTWALLSSLPQLAERNTTLYSITGTPPSLYNSIVGDAFAPRNPYCMKIDTLEEPPMFKVTDTHYAKTWLLHPDAPKVEKPEGIQNIHEKLVKAFNI
;
A
#
# COMPACT_ATOMS: atom_id res chain seq x y z
N ASP A 1 0.08 -9.64 12.34
CA ASP A 1 0.66 -10.47 11.29
C ASP A 1 -0.23 -10.49 10.05
N LEU A 2 0.30 -10.05 8.91
CA LEU A 2 -0.43 -10.00 7.65
C LEU A 2 -0.89 -11.38 7.17
N GLY A 3 -0.11 -12.43 7.43
CA GLY A 3 -0.49 -13.78 7.07
C GLY A 3 -1.72 -14.27 7.83
N VAL A 4 -1.81 -13.94 9.11
CA VAL A 4 -2.98 -14.27 9.93
C VAL A 4 -4.20 -13.49 9.46
N VAL A 5 -4.04 -12.21 9.17
CA VAL A 5 -5.13 -11.37 8.64
C VAL A 5 -5.64 -11.95 7.32
N ALA A 6 -4.76 -12.36 6.43
CA ALA A 6 -5.14 -12.93 5.14
C ALA A 6 -5.95 -14.22 5.27
N ASN A 7 -5.73 -15.00 6.32
CA ASN A 7 -6.42 -16.28 6.52
C ASN A 7 -7.77 -16.16 7.22
N ILE A 8 -8.00 -15.11 8.01
CA ILE A 8 -9.19 -15.00 8.86
C ILE A 8 -10.09 -13.81 8.55
N ALA A 9 -9.60 -12.81 7.85
CA ALA A 9 -10.37 -11.60 7.58
C ALA A 9 -11.13 -11.69 6.26
N ASP A 10 -12.35 -11.13 6.22
CA ASP A 10 -13.11 -10.97 4.98
C ASP A 10 -12.74 -9.66 4.28
N ARG A 11 -12.43 -8.64 5.06
CA ARG A 11 -12.01 -7.32 4.56
C ARG A 11 -10.80 -6.84 5.34
N VAL A 12 -9.97 -6.06 4.66
CA VAL A 12 -8.73 -5.52 5.22
C VAL A 12 -8.72 -4.02 5.02
N ALA A 13 -8.33 -3.29 6.06
CA ALA A 13 -8.05 -1.87 5.99
C ALA A 13 -6.59 -1.65 6.38
N VAL A 14 -5.87 -0.90 5.57
CA VAL A 14 -4.49 -0.50 5.82
C VAL A 14 -4.52 0.92 6.39
N LEU A 15 -3.90 1.10 7.55
CA LEU A 15 -3.87 2.39 8.25
C LEU A 15 -2.47 2.98 8.23
N TYR A 16 -2.41 4.30 8.06
CA TYR A 16 -1.18 5.07 8.17
C TYR A 16 -1.51 6.43 8.79
N ALA A 17 -0.73 6.84 9.80
CA ALA A 17 -0.91 8.12 10.49
C ALA A 17 -2.36 8.36 10.95
N GLY A 18 -3.02 7.32 11.44
CA GLY A 18 -4.39 7.41 11.94
C GLY A 18 -5.48 7.44 10.87
N GLN A 19 -5.11 7.20 9.61
CA GLN A 19 -6.05 7.24 8.49
C GLN A 19 -6.05 5.91 7.73
N ILE A 20 -7.22 5.53 7.20
CA ILE A 20 -7.31 4.40 6.28
C ILE A 20 -6.79 4.86 4.93
N VAL A 21 -5.74 4.19 4.42
CA VAL A 21 -5.13 4.52 3.13
C VAL A 21 -5.51 3.53 2.03
N GLU A 22 -5.91 2.34 2.40
CA GLU A 22 -6.45 1.37 1.45
C GLU A 22 -7.41 0.44 2.17
N VAL A 23 -8.51 0.05 1.52
CA VAL A 23 -9.50 -0.87 2.08
C VAL A 23 -10.13 -1.68 0.95
N GLY A 24 -10.39 -2.95 1.23
CA GLY A 24 -11.02 -3.84 0.27
C GLY A 24 -11.20 -5.23 0.85
N THR A 25 -11.58 -6.17 -0.01
CA THR A 25 -11.56 -7.58 0.38
C THR A 25 -10.11 -8.03 0.55
N VAL A 26 -9.91 -9.13 1.26
CA VAL A 26 -8.56 -9.72 1.42
C VAL A 26 -7.89 -9.90 0.06
N GLU A 27 -8.61 -10.48 -0.89
CA GLU A 27 -8.08 -10.71 -2.23
C GLU A 27 -7.68 -9.41 -2.93
N GLU A 28 -8.52 -8.37 -2.85
CA GLU A 28 -8.24 -7.10 -3.50
C GLU A 28 -6.98 -6.44 -2.93
N VAL A 29 -6.88 -6.36 -1.61
CA VAL A 29 -5.76 -5.66 -0.95
C VAL A 29 -4.46 -6.44 -1.08
N PHE A 30 -4.50 -7.77 -0.99
CA PHE A 30 -3.29 -8.58 -1.08
C PHE A 30 -2.87 -8.89 -2.52
N TYR A 31 -3.82 -9.05 -3.45
CA TYR A 31 -3.48 -9.44 -4.83
C TYR A 31 -3.41 -8.26 -5.79
N ASP A 32 -4.08 -7.15 -5.47
CA ASP A 32 -4.10 -5.95 -6.31
C ASP A 32 -3.95 -4.67 -5.48
N PRO A 33 -2.90 -4.60 -4.62
CA PRO A 33 -2.69 -3.41 -3.80
C PRO A 33 -2.42 -2.18 -4.66
N ARG A 34 -2.99 -1.04 -4.26
CA ARG A 34 -2.92 0.20 -5.04
C ARG A 34 -2.16 1.32 -4.34
N HIS A 35 -2.07 1.31 -3.02
CA HIS A 35 -1.37 2.35 -2.28
C HIS A 35 0.11 1.98 -2.11
N PRO A 36 1.04 2.92 -2.35
CA PRO A 36 2.48 2.65 -2.16
C PRO A 36 2.86 2.16 -0.77
N TYR A 37 2.16 2.61 0.27
CA TYR A 37 2.41 2.11 1.62
C TYR A 37 2.06 0.61 1.74
N THR A 38 0.94 0.20 1.12
CA THR A 38 0.57 -1.22 1.07
C THR A 38 1.64 -2.04 0.35
N TRP A 39 2.17 -1.52 -0.76
CA TRP A 39 3.27 -2.18 -1.48
C TRP A 39 4.48 -2.36 -0.57
N ALA A 40 4.82 -1.33 0.22
CA ALA A 40 5.95 -1.40 1.13
C ALA A 40 5.75 -2.44 2.23
N LEU A 41 4.55 -2.48 2.82
CA LEU A 41 4.22 -3.47 3.85
C LEU A 41 4.33 -4.89 3.32
N LEU A 42 3.75 -5.16 2.15
CA LEU A 42 3.78 -6.49 1.55
C LEU A 42 5.20 -6.87 1.14
N SER A 43 5.95 -5.92 0.58
CA SER A 43 7.35 -6.15 0.17
C SER A 43 8.27 -6.43 1.35
N SER A 44 7.90 -6.01 2.56
CA SER A 44 8.70 -6.26 3.77
C SER A 44 8.49 -7.64 4.36
N LEU A 45 7.51 -8.41 3.86
CA LEU A 45 7.28 -9.78 4.34
C LEU A 45 8.42 -10.70 3.90
N PRO A 46 9.09 -11.41 4.82
CA PRO A 46 10.17 -12.33 4.44
C PRO A 46 9.70 -13.43 3.47
N GLN A 47 8.44 -13.84 3.57
CA GLN A 47 7.87 -14.87 2.72
C GLN A 47 7.78 -14.46 1.24
N LEU A 48 7.74 -13.15 0.98
CA LEU A 48 7.68 -12.63 -0.39
C LEU A 48 9.04 -12.23 -0.92
N ALA A 49 10.07 -12.18 -0.07
CA ALA A 49 11.42 -11.85 -0.49
C ALA A 49 12.01 -13.01 -1.30
N GLU A 50 12.61 -12.67 -2.44
CA GLU A 50 13.38 -13.64 -3.20
C GLU A 50 14.72 -13.88 -2.52
N ARG A 51 15.27 -15.08 -2.74
CA ARG A 51 16.58 -15.43 -2.23
C ARG A 51 17.62 -14.45 -2.76
N ASN A 52 18.44 -13.90 -1.85
CA ASN A 52 19.46 -12.89 -2.15
C ASN A 52 18.92 -11.50 -2.48
N THR A 53 17.64 -11.24 -2.25
CA THR A 53 17.05 -9.91 -2.43
C THR A 53 17.07 -9.17 -1.10
N THR A 54 17.46 -7.89 -1.11
CA THR A 54 17.35 -7.04 0.06
C THR A 54 15.89 -6.76 0.35
N LEU A 55 15.47 -6.95 1.60
CA LEU A 55 14.10 -6.63 2.01
C LEU A 55 13.85 -5.14 1.85
N TYR A 56 12.69 -4.81 1.30
CA TYR A 56 12.27 -3.42 1.16
C TYR A 56 12.04 -2.82 2.55
N SER A 57 12.60 -1.65 2.79
CA SER A 57 12.33 -0.90 4.01
C SER A 57 11.76 0.47 3.66
N ILE A 58 10.78 0.93 4.48
CA ILE A 58 10.17 2.24 4.29
C ILE A 58 11.14 3.29 4.85
N THR A 59 11.53 4.25 4.00
CA THR A 59 12.43 5.33 4.42
C THR A 59 11.71 6.35 5.30
N GLY A 60 12.46 7.07 6.13
CA GLY A 60 11.94 8.12 6.98
C GLY A 60 11.18 7.59 8.19
N THR A 61 10.56 8.51 8.92
CA THR A 61 9.73 8.22 10.09
C THR A 61 8.29 8.60 9.85
N PRO A 62 7.31 7.92 10.50
CA PRO A 62 5.92 8.36 10.43
C PRO A 62 5.78 9.79 10.97
N PRO A 63 4.83 10.58 10.42
CA PRO A 63 4.60 11.93 10.93
C PRO A 63 4.04 11.88 12.34
N SER A 64 4.32 12.94 13.11
CA SER A 64 3.72 13.11 14.43
C SER A 64 2.23 13.36 14.30
N LEU A 65 1.42 12.66 15.10
CA LEU A 65 -0.02 12.86 15.14
C LEU A 65 -0.42 14.20 15.78
N TYR A 66 0.52 14.88 16.45
CA TYR A 66 0.28 16.19 17.06
C TYR A 66 0.49 17.35 16.10
N ASN A 67 1.12 17.13 14.97
CA ASN A 67 1.38 18.16 13.97
C ASN A 67 0.31 18.12 12.89
N SER A 68 -0.08 19.31 12.39
CA SER A 68 -0.93 19.42 11.22
C SER A 68 -0.20 18.89 10.00
N ILE A 69 -0.90 18.06 9.22
CA ILE A 69 -0.35 17.48 8.00
C ILE A 69 -1.03 18.19 6.81
N VAL A 70 -0.21 18.75 5.92
CA VAL A 70 -0.67 19.31 4.65
C VAL A 70 -0.40 18.29 3.55
N GLY A 71 -1.41 18.02 2.74
CA GLY A 71 -1.28 17.02 1.66
C GLY A 71 -1.40 15.60 2.18
N ASP A 72 -0.78 14.68 1.46
CA ASP A 72 -0.76 13.27 1.80
C ASP A 72 0.24 13.02 2.94
N ALA A 73 -0.24 12.43 4.03
CA ALA A 73 0.61 12.12 5.18
C ALA A 73 1.79 11.19 4.84
N PHE A 74 1.64 10.35 3.80
CA PHE A 74 2.69 9.43 3.36
C PHE A 74 3.70 10.09 2.41
N ALA A 75 3.44 11.30 1.90
CA ALA A 75 4.27 11.95 0.88
C ALA A 75 5.77 11.95 1.19
N PRO A 76 6.22 12.28 2.43
CA PRO A 76 7.66 12.31 2.74
C PRO A 76 8.36 10.96 2.62
N ARG A 77 7.61 9.86 2.66
CA ARG A 77 8.14 8.49 2.62
C ARG A 77 7.79 7.77 1.32
N ASN A 78 7.06 8.44 0.43
CA ASN A 78 6.54 7.86 -0.81
C ASN A 78 7.54 8.05 -1.95
N PRO A 79 8.18 6.98 -2.46
CA PRO A 79 9.09 7.11 -3.59
C PRO A 79 8.40 7.52 -4.89
N TYR A 80 7.06 7.43 -4.94
CA TYR A 80 6.23 7.84 -6.08
C TYR A 80 5.56 9.19 -5.84
N CYS A 81 6.04 9.97 -4.86
CA CYS A 81 5.45 11.25 -4.49
C CYS A 81 5.43 12.22 -5.66
N MET A 82 4.27 12.82 -5.88
CA MET A 82 4.07 13.89 -6.87
C MET A 82 3.91 15.23 -6.16
N LYS A 83 3.99 16.33 -6.91
CA LYS A 83 3.82 17.66 -6.32
C LYS A 83 2.47 17.80 -5.60
N ILE A 84 1.39 17.25 -6.17
CA ILE A 84 0.05 17.33 -5.57
C ILE A 84 0.02 16.67 -4.19
N ASP A 85 0.81 15.61 -3.98
CA ASP A 85 0.88 14.91 -2.69
C ASP A 85 1.34 15.84 -1.56
N THR A 86 2.10 16.87 -1.87
CA THR A 86 2.58 17.84 -0.88
C THR A 86 1.63 19.00 -0.65
N LEU A 87 0.63 19.17 -1.50
CA LEU A 87 -0.28 20.31 -1.50
C LEU A 87 -1.68 19.95 -1.04
N GLU A 88 -2.21 18.83 -1.46
CA GLU A 88 -3.59 18.43 -1.20
C GLU A 88 -3.67 16.97 -0.78
N GLU A 89 -4.52 16.71 0.21
CA GLU A 89 -4.81 15.37 0.66
C GLU A 89 -5.58 14.61 -0.41
N PRO A 90 -5.14 13.39 -0.81
CA PRO A 90 -5.88 12.61 -1.79
C PRO A 90 -7.21 12.12 -1.21
N PRO A 91 -8.26 12.07 -2.03
CA PRO A 91 -9.50 11.39 -1.62
C PRO A 91 -9.35 9.87 -1.70
N MET A 92 -10.33 9.17 -1.16
CA MET A 92 -10.43 7.72 -1.36
C MET A 92 -10.92 7.45 -2.78
N PHE A 93 -10.00 7.06 -3.66
CA PHE A 93 -10.34 6.69 -5.03
C PHE A 93 -10.92 5.29 -5.07
N LYS A 94 -11.98 5.12 -5.85
CA LYS A 94 -12.62 3.82 -6.05
C LYS A 94 -11.84 3.01 -7.10
N VAL A 95 -11.46 1.79 -6.75
CA VAL A 95 -10.86 0.82 -7.68
C VAL A 95 -11.93 -0.17 -8.15
N THR A 96 -12.69 -0.73 -7.19
CA THR A 96 -13.87 -1.56 -7.43
C THR A 96 -14.96 -1.14 -6.45
N ASP A 97 -16.13 -1.75 -6.50
CA ASP A 97 -17.23 -1.44 -5.58
C ASP A 97 -16.85 -1.67 -4.10
N THR A 98 -15.83 -2.49 -3.85
CA THR A 98 -15.39 -2.85 -2.50
C THR A 98 -13.95 -2.43 -2.21
N HIS A 99 -13.20 -1.96 -3.21
CA HIS A 99 -11.77 -1.64 -3.08
C HIS A 99 -11.53 -0.14 -3.31
N TYR A 100 -10.95 0.51 -2.32
CA TYR A 100 -10.64 1.95 -2.34
C TYR A 100 -9.21 2.18 -1.87
N ALA A 101 -8.54 3.18 -2.43
CA ALA A 101 -7.21 3.58 -1.98
C ALA A 101 -7.08 5.10 -2.02
N LYS A 102 -6.43 5.62 -0.98
CA LYS A 102 -6.24 7.06 -0.76
C LYS A 102 -4.90 7.50 -1.33
N THR A 103 -4.80 7.53 -2.65
CA THR A 103 -3.56 7.90 -3.33
C THR A 103 -3.86 8.63 -4.65
N TRP A 104 -3.13 9.72 -4.89
CA TRP A 104 -3.22 10.47 -6.15
C TRP A 104 -2.78 9.64 -7.37
N LEU A 105 -2.07 8.52 -7.17
CA LEU A 105 -1.66 7.63 -8.26
C LEU A 105 -2.87 7.03 -9.01
N LEU A 106 -4.04 7.01 -8.39
CA LEU A 106 -5.28 6.54 -9.02
C LEU A 106 -6.03 7.62 -9.79
N HIS A 107 -5.57 8.88 -9.71
CA HIS A 107 -6.18 9.96 -10.49
C HIS A 107 -5.96 9.70 -11.99
N PRO A 108 -6.98 9.98 -12.85
CA PRO A 108 -6.85 9.72 -14.29
C PRO A 108 -5.66 10.41 -14.97
N ASP A 109 -5.23 11.56 -14.45
CA ASP A 109 -4.11 12.34 -14.99
C ASP A 109 -2.77 11.96 -14.38
N ALA A 110 -2.75 11.04 -13.42
CA ALA A 110 -1.50 10.61 -12.80
C ALA A 110 -0.65 9.78 -13.77
N PRO A 111 0.69 9.88 -13.68
CA PRO A 111 1.55 9.00 -14.47
C PRO A 111 1.30 7.55 -14.08
N LYS A 112 1.39 6.66 -15.04
CA LYS A 112 1.30 5.23 -14.77
C LYS A 112 2.59 4.77 -14.11
N VAL A 113 2.48 4.18 -12.93
CA VAL A 113 3.59 3.68 -12.15
C VAL A 113 3.49 2.17 -12.08
N GLU A 114 4.59 1.49 -12.38
CA GLU A 114 4.66 0.05 -12.19
C GLU A 114 4.85 -0.26 -10.71
N LYS A 115 4.16 -1.30 -10.23
CA LYS A 115 4.36 -1.80 -8.87
C LYS A 115 5.80 -2.27 -8.70
N PRO A 116 6.37 -2.16 -7.48
CA PRO A 116 7.71 -2.69 -7.21
C PRO A 116 7.82 -4.16 -7.63
N GLU A 117 9.02 -4.57 -8.03
CA GLU A 117 9.28 -5.95 -8.47
C GLU A 117 8.82 -7.00 -7.43
N GLY A 118 8.99 -6.70 -6.14
CA GLY A 118 8.53 -7.58 -5.08
C GLY A 118 7.01 -7.75 -5.00
N ILE A 119 6.25 -6.84 -5.63
CA ILE A 119 4.78 -6.87 -5.66
C ILE A 119 4.24 -7.42 -6.97
N GLN A 120 5.03 -7.38 -8.04
CA GLN A 120 4.65 -7.99 -9.30
C GLN A 120 4.46 -9.49 -9.09
N ASN A 121 3.40 -10.05 -9.66
CA ASN A 121 3.02 -11.45 -9.46
C ASN A 121 2.74 -11.82 -8.00
N ILE A 122 2.27 -10.84 -7.22
CA ILE A 122 2.04 -11.03 -5.80
C ILE A 122 1.02 -12.15 -5.51
N HIS A 123 0.03 -12.33 -6.38
CA HIS A 123 -0.95 -13.40 -6.21
C HIS A 123 -0.25 -14.77 -6.10
N GLU A 124 0.63 -15.08 -7.05
CA GLU A 124 1.37 -16.35 -7.05
C GLU A 124 2.25 -16.47 -5.80
N LYS A 125 2.93 -15.38 -5.42
CA LYS A 125 3.80 -15.38 -4.25
C LYS A 125 3.01 -15.61 -2.96
N LEU A 126 1.85 -15.01 -2.82
CA LEU A 126 1.00 -15.16 -1.63
C LEU A 126 0.38 -16.55 -1.55
N VAL A 127 -0.07 -17.10 -2.66
CA VAL A 127 -0.59 -18.47 -2.70
C VAL A 127 0.50 -19.44 -2.25
N LYS A 128 1.72 -19.28 -2.75
CA LYS A 128 2.84 -20.13 -2.38
C LYS A 128 3.23 -19.99 -0.91
N ALA A 129 3.24 -18.76 -0.39
CA ALA A 129 3.71 -18.47 0.96
C ALA A 129 2.67 -18.80 2.04
N PHE A 130 1.40 -18.54 1.79
CA PHE A 130 0.33 -18.63 2.79
C PHE A 130 -0.77 -19.62 2.42
N ASN A 131 -0.70 -20.22 1.26
CA ASN A 131 -1.71 -21.14 0.75
C ASN A 131 -3.12 -20.52 0.74
N ILE A 132 -3.21 -19.29 0.27
CA ILE A 132 -4.45 -18.53 0.22
C ILE A 132 -5.14 -18.71 -1.13
#